data_cbf00a1a2314a5ed4cf6002f80a500b7
#
_entry.id   cbf00a1a2314a5ed4cf6002f80a500b7
#
_cell.length_a   1.000
_cell.length_b   1.000
_cell.length_c   1.000
_cell.angle_alpha   90.00
_cell.angle_beta   90.00
_cell.angle_gamma   90.00
#
_symmetry.space_group_name_H-M   'P 1'
#
loop_
_entity.id
_entity.type
_entity.pdbx_description
1 polymer ?
#
loop_
_entity_poly.entity_id
_entity_poly.type
_entity_poly.pdbx_seq_one_letter_code
_entity_poly.pdbx_strand_id
1 'polypeptide(L)'
;MDIIDFRYRPPYGSYRETIMYRDLERARRCSEAFGMTQSPAVAARDMEASLTEMDRAGIGMAVLAGRKVLPHIGVVDNQDIVDLIHAYPGRFTGMAGVDPSDGPEAMEELERYVVGEGLRGIVMEPGLTKTPMFVEDERIFPLYERCQALGVPVMLMVGSNCGPDIEYSKPEHAERVAK
;
A
#
# COMPACT_ATOMS: atom_id res chain seq x y z
N MET A 1 -6.80 7.61 23.42
CA MET A 1 -6.26 8.12 22.13
C MET A 1 -6.35 6.94 21.18
N ASP A 2 -7.10 7.07 20.11
CA ASP A 2 -7.25 5.98 19.16
C ASP A 2 -5.99 5.92 18.28
N ILE A 3 -5.39 4.76 18.19
CA ILE A 3 -4.23 4.52 17.33
C ILE A 3 -4.75 4.26 15.93
N ILE A 4 -4.13 4.90 14.94
CA ILE A 4 -4.35 4.63 13.52
C ILE A 4 -3.10 3.92 12.97
N ASP A 5 -3.25 2.68 12.50
CA ASP A 5 -2.20 2.02 11.75
C ASP A 5 -2.23 2.52 10.31
N PHE A 6 -1.22 3.30 9.92
CA PHE A 6 -1.20 3.98 8.61
C PHE A 6 -0.80 3.08 7.44
N ARG A 7 -0.39 1.83 7.67
CA ARG A 7 0.03 0.92 6.59
C ARG A 7 -0.29 -0.53 6.89
N TYR A 8 -1.55 -0.80 7.09
CA TYR A 8 -2.04 -2.12 7.43
C TYR A 8 -2.16 -3.04 6.22
N ARG A 9 -1.84 -4.31 6.41
CA ARG A 9 -1.97 -5.38 5.40
C ARG A 9 -2.76 -6.54 5.99
N PRO A 10 -4.08 -6.56 5.79
CA PRO A 10 -4.95 -7.60 6.33
C PRO A 10 -4.77 -8.94 5.60
N PRO A 11 -5.07 -10.06 6.25
CA PRO A 11 -5.12 -11.38 5.61
C PRO A 11 -6.39 -11.57 4.76
N TYR A 12 -6.62 -10.68 3.79
CA TYR A 12 -7.82 -10.62 2.98
C TYR A 12 -7.49 -10.51 1.49
N GLY A 13 -8.26 -11.14 0.62
CA GLY A 13 -8.18 -11.02 -0.83
C GLY A 13 -6.75 -11.13 -1.35
N SER A 14 -6.40 -10.28 -2.27
CA SER A 14 -5.07 -10.21 -2.92
C SER A 14 -3.92 -9.81 -1.97
N TYR A 15 -4.19 -9.26 -0.78
CA TYR A 15 -3.14 -9.08 0.22
C TYR A 15 -2.45 -10.40 0.58
N ARG A 16 -3.17 -11.54 0.52
CA ARG A 16 -2.64 -12.87 0.78
C ARG A 16 -1.58 -13.31 -0.25
N GLU A 17 -1.55 -12.63 -1.41
CA GLU A 17 -0.55 -12.87 -2.45
C GLU A 17 0.74 -12.06 -2.25
N THR A 18 0.78 -11.19 -1.24
CA THR A 18 2.00 -10.47 -0.88
C THR A 18 3.00 -11.39 -0.17
N ILE A 19 4.28 -11.03 -0.25
CA ILE A 19 5.38 -11.88 0.24
C ILE A 19 5.22 -12.29 1.71
N MET A 20 4.62 -11.43 2.54
CA MET A 20 4.43 -11.74 3.97
C MET A 20 3.46 -12.89 4.23
N TYR A 21 2.52 -13.13 3.31
CA TYR A 21 1.58 -14.24 3.42
C TYR A 21 1.97 -15.45 2.57
N ARG A 22 2.66 -15.23 1.45
CA ARG A 22 3.13 -16.32 0.59
C ARG A 22 4.30 -17.09 1.22
N ASP A 23 5.16 -16.40 1.96
CA ASP A 23 6.32 -17.01 2.63
C ASP A 23 6.26 -16.72 4.14
N LEU A 24 5.42 -17.49 4.85
CA LEU A 24 5.23 -17.37 6.30
C LEU A 24 6.51 -17.66 7.08
N GLU A 25 7.38 -18.54 6.58
CA GLU A 25 8.65 -18.85 7.24
C GLU A 25 9.61 -17.65 7.17
N ARG A 26 9.67 -16.97 6.03
CA ARG A 26 10.41 -15.71 5.91
C ARG A 26 9.82 -14.63 6.81
N ALA A 27 8.49 -14.49 6.83
CA ALA A 27 7.81 -13.52 7.68
C ALA A 27 8.13 -13.77 9.17
N ARG A 28 8.11 -15.04 9.63
CA ARG A 28 8.50 -15.45 10.98
C ARG A 28 9.93 -15.06 11.29
N ARG A 29 10.89 -15.45 10.45
CA ARG A 29 12.32 -15.11 10.62
C ARG A 29 12.57 -13.61 10.68
N CYS A 30 11.86 -12.83 9.84
CA CYS A 30 11.96 -11.38 9.89
C CYS A 30 11.47 -10.82 11.23
N SER A 31 10.33 -11.29 11.74
CA SER A 31 9.83 -10.86 13.06
C SER A 31 10.81 -11.20 14.17
N GLU A 32 11.33 -12.43 14.19
CA GLU A 32 12.30 -12.89 15.20
C GLU A 32 13.61 -12.10 15.15
N ALA A 33 14.09 -11.72 13.95
CA ALA A 33 15.29 -10.90 13.80
C ALA A 33 15.16 -9.50 14.44
N PHE A 34 13.93 -8.99 14.58
CA PHE A 34 13.62 -7.75 15.31
C PHE A 34 13.18 -7.98 16.76
N GLY A 35 13.34 -9.20 17.28
CA GLY A 35 12.93 -9.55 18.64
C GLY A 35 11.41 -9.60 18.84
N MET A 36 10.65 -9.74 17.74
CA MET A 36 9.19 -9.81 17.76
C MET A 36 8.71 -11.25 17.51
N THR A 37 7.52 -11.56 17.98
CA THR A 37 6.81 -12.79 17.63
C THR A 37 5.97 -12.53 16.36
N GLN A 38 5.93 -13.50 15.46
CA GLN A 38 5.01 -13.43 14.32
C GLN A 38 3.57 -13.33 14.81
N SER A 39 2.78 -12.42 14.22
CA SER A 39 1.37 -12.27 14.51
C SER A 39 0.62 -13.59 14.26
N PRO A 40 -0.16 -14.09 15.23
CA PRO A 40 -1.03 -15.25 15.03
C PRO A 40 -2.00 -15.09 13.88
N ALA A 41 -2.53 -13.89 13.67
CA ALA A 41 -3.44 -13.58 12.56
C ALA A 41 -2.77 -13.72 11.19
N VAL A 42 -1.51 -13.29 11.07
CA VAL A 42 -0.69 -13.48 9.86
C VAL A 42 -0.42 -14.96 9.64
N ALA A 43 -0.02 -15.68 10.68
CA ALA A 43 0.27 -17.11 10.59
C ALA A 43 -0.97 -17.94 10.17
N ALA A 44 -2.12 -17.63 10.74
CA ALA A 44 -3.40 -18.28 10.42
C ALA A 44 -4.05 -17.75 9.13
N ARG A 45 -3.62 -16.60 8.62
CA ARG A 45 -4.29 -15.87 7.52
C ARG A 45 -5.77 -15.60 7.83
N ASP A 46 -6.06 -15.23 9.06
CA ASP A 46 -7.41 -15.11 9.61
C ASP A 46 -7.76 -13.65 9.91
N MET A 47 -8.88 -13.18 9.31
CA MET A 47 -9.30 -11.78 9.41
C MET A 47 -9.85 -11.44 10.80
N GLU A 48 -10.61 -12.35 11.44
CA GLU A 48 -11.18 -12.12 12.77
C GLU A 48 -10.09 -12.08 13.84
N ALA A 49 -9.08 -12.95 13.71
CA ALA A 49 -7.89 -12.90 14.55
C ALA A 49 -7.15 -11.56 14.38
N SER A 50 -7.10 -11.05 13.14
CA SER A 50 -6.48 -9.77 12.80
C SER A 50 -7.19 -8.59 13.47
N LEU A 51 -8.51 -8.54 13.42
CA LEU A 51 -9.32 -7.54 14.13
C LEU A 51 -9.14 -7.63 15.64
N THR A 52 -9.09 -8.85 16.18
CA THR A 52 -8.83 -9.07 17.61
C THR A 52 -7.45 -8.54 18.04
N GLU A 53 -6.42 -8.73 17.21
CA GLU A 53 -5.09 -8.18 17.47
C GLU A 53 -5.10 -6.64 17.42
N MET A 54 -5.79 -6.04 16.45
CA MET A 54 -5.97 -4.59 16.38
C MET A 54 -6.62 -4.05 17.66
N ASP A 55 -7.71 -4.68 18.13
CA ASP A 55 -8.42 -4.27 19.34
C ASP A 55 -7.52 -4.35 20.58
N ARG A 56 -6.76 -5.44 20.73
CA ARG A 56 -5.78 -5.62 21.82
C ARG A 56 -4.67 -4.59 21.79
N ALA A 57 -4.27 -4.14 20.60
CA ALA A 57 -3.25 -3.11 20.41
C ALA A 57 -3.80 -1.68 20.54
N GLY A 58 -5.11 -1.50 20.72
CA GLY A 58 -5.76 -0.18 20.76
C GLY A 58 -5.83 0.51 19.39
N ILE A 59 -5.75 -0.26 18.29
CA ILE A 59 -5.86 0.25 16.93
C ILE A 59 -7.34 0.34 16.57
N GLY A 60 -7.88 1.57 16.62
CA GLY A 60 -9.28 1.83 16.27
C GLY A 60 -9.54 1.82 14.77
N MET A 61 -8.58 2.27 13.97
CA MET A 61 -8.67 2.36 12.51
C MET A 61 -7.35 1.98 11.85
N ALA A 62 -7.42 1.45 10.64
CA ALA A 62 -6.23 1.22 9.83
C ALA A 62 -6.41 1.72 8.39
N VAL A 63 -5.30 2.17 7.79
CA VAL A 63 -5.21 2.57 6.39
C VAL A 63 -4.72 1.37 5.56
N LEU A 64 -5.56 0.94 4.64
CA LEU A 64 -5.27 -0.12 3.68
C LEU A 64 -4.50 0.48 2.51
N ALA A 65 -3.25 0.07 2.34
CA ALA A 65 -2.42 0.53 1.24
C ALA A 65 -2.55 -0.44 0.05
N GLY A 66 -3.03 0.07 -1.08
CA GLY A 66 -3.00 -0.64 -2.35
C GLY A 66 -1.58 -0.85 -2.86
N ARG A 67 -1.42 -1.73 -3.84
CA ARG A 67 -0.09 -2.04 -4.39
C ARG A 67 -0.18 -2.49 -5.84
N LYS A 68 0.41 -1.73 -6.74
CA LYS A 68 0.57 -2.08 -8.16
C LYS A 68 2.07 -2.07 -8.48
N VAL A 69 2.66 -3.25 -8.52
CA VAL A 69 4.09 -3.49 -8.74
C VAL A 69 4.27 -4.73 -9.59
N LEU A 70 5.52 -5.12 -9.85
CA LEU A 70 5.81 -6.38 -10.54
C LEU A 70 5.09 -7.56 -9.84
N PRO A 71 4.40 -8.44 -10.59
CA PRO A 71 3.53 -9.48 -10.02
C PRO A 71 4.21 -10.41 -9.02
N HIS A 72 5.50 -10.71 -9.23
CA HIS A 72 6.25 -11.60 -8.32
C HIS A 72 6.50 -10.99 -6.92
N ILE A 73 6.35 -9.66 -6.78
CA ILE A 73 6.49 -8.96 -5.50
C ILE A 73 5.17 -8.99 -4.72
N GLY A 74 4.05 -9.15 -5.43
CA GLY A 74 2.69 -9.19 -4.89
C GLY A 74 1.93 -7.90 -5.19
N VAL A 75 0.84 -8.05 -5.92
CA VAL A 75 -0.11 -6.97 -6.26
C VAL A 75 -1.28 -7.02 -5.29
N VAL A 76 -1.81 -5.86 -4.95
CA VAL A 76 -3.06 -5.73 -4.19
C VAL A 76 -4.11 -5.14 -5.12
N ASP A 77 -5.23 -5.83 -5.28
CA ASP A 77 -6.36 -5.34 -6.04
C ASP A 77 -7.07 -4.23 -5.26
N ASN A 78 -7.31 -3.10 -5.91
CA ASN A 78 -8.02 -1.98 -5.30
C ASN A 78 -9.47 -2.31 -4.93
N GLN A 79 -10.09 -3.25 -5.65
CA GLN A 79 -11.44 -3.73 -5.31
C GLN A 79 -11.49 -4.43 -3.95
N ASP A 80 -10.47 -5.24 -3.62
CA ASP A 80 -10.38 -5.88 -2.29
C ASP A 80 -10.33 -4.85 -1.14
N ILE A 81 -9.74 -3.68 -1.39
CA ILE A 81 -9.72 -2.58 -0.41
C ILE A 81 -11.13 -2.03 -0.20
N VAL A 82 -11.83 -1.76 -1.29
CA VAL A 82 -13.23 -1.27 -1.26
C VAL A 82 -14.13 -2.27 -0.54
N ASP A 83 -14.04 -3.54 -0.90
CA ASP A 83 -14.84 -4.61 -0.31
C ASP A 83 -14.59 -4.74 1.20
N LEU A 84 -13.33 -4.62 1.63
CA LEU A 84 -12.98 -4.70 3.05
C LEU A 84 -13.49 -3.50 3.85
N ILE A 85 -13.45 -2.29 3.28
CA ILE A 85 -14.00 -1.07 3.89
C ILE A 85 -15.52 -1.22 4.08
N HIS A 86 -16.21 -1.79 3.10
CA HIS A 86 -17.65 -2.03 3.19
C HIS A 86 -18.00 -3.15 4.18
N ALA A 87 -17.18 -4.20 4.26
CA ALA A 87 -17.39 -5.31 5.18
C ALA A 87 -17.19 -4.90 6.66
N TYR A 88 -16.31 -3.92 6.93
CA TYR A 88 -15.97 -3.49 8.29
C TYR A 88 -16.03 -1.95 8.42
N PRO A 89 -17.25 -1.36 8.40
CA PRO A 89 -17.43 0.08 8.45
C PRO A 89 -16.76 0.72 9.67
N GLY A 90 -16.00 1.79 9.45
CA GLY A 90 -15.32 2.52 10.52
C GLY A 90 -14.00 1.90 11.01
N ARG A 91 -13.66 0.68 10.57
CA ARG A 91 -12.39 0.03 10.92
C ARG A 91 -11.27 0.31 9.93
N PHE A 92 -11.63 0.53 8.67
CA PHE A 92 -10.68 0.73 7.59
C PHE A 92 -10.99 1.97 6.77
N THR A 93 -9.93 2.57 6.27
CA THR A 93 -9.94 3.47 5.12
C THR A 93 -8.86 3.00 4.16
N GLY A 94 -8.83 3.47 2.92
CA GLY A 94 -7.91 2.93 1.92
C GLY A 94 -7.32 3.96 1.00
N MET A 95 -6.18 3.59 0.41
CA MET A 95 -5.51 4.33 -0.67
C MET A 95 -5.31 3.37 -1.85
N ALA A 96 -5.66 3.83 -3.06
CA ALA A 96 -5.55 3.00 -4.26
C ALA A 96 -4.09 2.77 -4.66
N GLY A 97 -3.72 1.54 -4.95
CA GLY A 97 -2.45 1.24 -5.61
C GLY A 97 -2.50 1.66 -7.07
N VAL A 98 -1.51 2.42 -7.53
CA VAL A 98 -1.40 2.89 -8.91
C VAL A 98 0.00 2.59 -9.45
N ASP A 99 0.09 1.99 -10.64
CA ASP A 99 1.35 1.84 -11.36
C ASP A 99 1.52 3.00 -12.34
N PRO A 100 2.41 3.98 -12.06
CA PRO A 100 2.58 5.12 -12.95
C PRO A 100 3.15 4.75 -14.33
N SER A 101 3.71 3.55 -14.49
CA SER A 101 4.22 3.08 -15.79
C SER A 101 3.13 2.59 -16.74
N ASP A 102 1.89 2.43 -16.26
CA ASP A 102 0.74 2.05 -17.07
C ASP A 102 0.16 3.26 -17.86
N GLY A 103 0.73 4.47 -17.71
CA GLY A 103 0.31 5.64 -18.49
C GLY A 103 -1.16 6.05 -18.26
N PRO A 104 -2.01 6.09 -19.29
CA PRO A 104 -3.42 6.49 -19.15
C PRO A 104 -4.21 5.61 -18.17
N GLU A 105 -3.95 4.31 -18.12
CA GLU A 105 -4.62 3.37 -17.23
C GLU A 105 -4.35 3.69 -15.76
N ALA A 106 -3.18 4.27 -15.44
CA ALA A 106 -2.88 4.75 -14.10
C ALA A 106 -3.85 5.86 -13.65
N MET A 107 -4.20 6.77 -14.56
CA MET A 107 -5.19 7.82 -14.29
C MET A 107 -6.60 7.24 -14.16
N GLU A 108 -6.96 6.25 -14.98
CA GLU A 108 -8.26 5.58 -14.89
C GLU A 108 -8.42 4.86 -13.55
N GLU A 109 -7.37 4.22 -13.04
CA GLU A 109 -7.36 3.60 -11.69
C GLU A 109 -7.60 4.66 -10.60
N LEU A 110 -6.92 5.81 -10.68
CA LEU A 110 -7.14 6.92 -9.75
C LEU A 110 -8.59 7.41 -9.80
N GLU A 111 -9.12 7.73 -10.99
CA GLU A 111 -10.49 8.21 -11.14
C GLU A 111 -11.50 7.19 -10.63
N ARG A 112 -11.33 5.92 -10.98
CA ARG A 112 -12.24 4.86 -10.55
C ARG A 112 -12.27 4.72 -9.03
N TYR A 113 -11.12 4.60 -8.40
CA TYR A 113 -11.07 4.20 -7.00
C TYR A 113 -11.05 5.39 -6.02
N VAL A 114 -10.43 6.51 -6.39
CA VAL A 114 -10.41 7.69 -5.52
C VAL A 114 -11.68 8.53 -5.70
N VAL A 115 -12.06 8.82 -6.95
CA VAL A 115 -13.25 9.63 -7.23
C VAL A 115 -14.53 8.79 -7.16
N GLY A 116 -14.53 7.61 -7.79
CA GLY A 116 -15.72 6.74 -7.88
C GLY A 116 -16.02 6.01 -6.57
N GLU A 117 -15.04 5.32 -6.00
CA GLU A 117 -15.21 4.47 -4.81
C GLU A 117 -14.83 5.18 -3.48
N GLY A 118 -14.28 6.40 -3.55
CA GLY A 118 -14.00 7.23 -2.37
C GLY A 118 -12.78 6.81 -1.57
N LEU A 119 -11.81 6.11 -2.16
CA LEU A 119 -10.52 5.88 -1.52
C LEU A 119 -9.80 7.22 -1.29
N ARG A 120 -9.02 7.32 -0.21
CA ARG A 120 -8.56 8.58 0.35
C ARG A 120 -7.20 9.06 -0.19
N GLY A 121 -6.72 8.48 -1.27
CA GLY A 121 -5.46 8.83 -1.92
C GLY A 121 -4.92 7.69 -2.75
N ILE A 122 -3.69 7.83 -3.22
CA ILE A 122 -3.00 6.80 -4.00
C ILE A 122 -1.68 6.37 -3.34
N VAL A 123 -1.26 5.14 -3.66
CA VAL A 123 0.05 4.58 -3.30
C VAL A 123 0.79 4.25 -4.57
N MET A 124 2.04 4.69 -4.67
CA MET A 124 2.92 4.36 -5.79
C MET A 124 4.28 3.84 -5.31
N GLU A 125 4.79 2.85 -6.02
CA GLU A 125 6.14 2.29 -5.87
C GLU A 125 6.87 2.36 -7.23
N PRO A 126 7.21 3.57 -7.75
CA PRO A 126 7.62 3.75 -9.15
C PRO A 126 8.85 2.94 -9.57
N GLY A 127 9.78 2.71 -8.64
CA GLY A 127 10.97 1.88 -8.90
C GLY A 127 10.68 0.38 -9.03
N LEU A 128 9.50 -0.09 -8.62
CA LEU A 128 9.09 -1.51 -8.66
C LEU A 128 8.07 -1.82 -9.75
N THR A 129 7.85 -0.90 -10.67
CA THR A 129 6.93 -1.04 -11.81
C THR A 129 7.56 -1.83 -12.97
N LYS A 130 6.77 -2.15 -13.99
CA LYS A 130 7.27 -2.82 -15.22
C LYS A 130 8.36 -2.02 -15.91
N THR A 131 8.24 -0.69 -15.89
CA THR A 131 9.25 0.25 -16.35
C THR A 131 9.65 1.13 -15.17
N PRO A 132 10.72 0.78 -14.44
CA PRO A 132 11.13 1.52 -13.26
C PRO A 132 11.34 3.00 -13.54
N MET A 133 10.82 3.84 -12.65
CA MET A 133 10.87 5.30 -12.72
C MET A 133 11.36 5.87 -11.40
N PHE A 134 12.03 7.01 -11.45
CA PHE A 134 12.20 7.83 -10.27
C PHE A 134 10.89 8.53 -9.92
N VAL A 135 10.68 8.85 -8.66
CA VAL A 135 9.43 9.50 -8.21
C VAL A 135 9.23 10.89 -8.84
N GLU A 136 10.30 11.56 -9.28
CA GLU A 136 10.26 12.85 -10.00
C GLU A 136 10.21 12.70 -11.52
N ASP A 137 9.97 11.53 -12.06
CA ASP A 137 9.80 11.34 -13.52
C ASP A 137 8.61 12.17 -14.03
N GLU A 138 8.80 12.94 -15.08
CA GLU A 138 7.77 13.85 -15.62
C GLU A 138 6.48 13.13 -16.01
N ARG A 139 6.56 11.85 -16.34
CA ARG A 139 5.38 11.03 -16.67
C ARG A 139 4.44 10.80 -15.49
N ILE A 140 4.92 10.98 -14.25
CA ILE A 140 4.14 10.83 -13.02
C ILE A 140 3.41 12.13 -12.65
N PHE A 141 3.88 13.28 -13.09
CA PHE A 141 3.33 14.59 -12.70
C PHE A 141 1.82 14.73 -12.91
N PRO A 142 1.23 14.23 -14.01
CA PRO A 142 -0.23 14.28 -14.16
C PRO A 142 -1.01 13.61 -13.01
N LEU A 143 -0.47 12.55 -12.42
CA LEU A 143 -1.06 11.90 -11.24
C LEU A 143 -0.93 12.79 -9.99
N TYR A 144 0.23 13.43 -9.78
CA TYR A 144 0.43 14.36 -8.68
C TYR A 144 -0.50 15.57 -8.78
N GLU A 145 -0.58 16.19 -9.96
CA GLU A 145 -1.47 17.32 -10.22
C GLU A 145 -2.93 16.96 -9.98
N ARG A 146 -3.34 15.75 -10.41
CA ARG A 146 -4.69 15.28 -10.16
C ARG A 146 -4.98 15.05 -8.69
N CYS A 147 -4.06 14.44 -7.95
CA CYS A 147 -4.19 14.27 -6.50
C CYS A 147 -4.25 15.63 -5.78
N GLN A 148 -3.43 16.59 -6.19
CA GLN A 148 -3.45 17.95 -5.66
C GLN A 148 -4.81 18.61 -5.91
N ALA A 149 -5.35 18.51 -7.12
CA ALA A 149 -6.66 19.07 -7.47
C ALA A 149 -7.81 18.43 -6.68
N LEU A 150 -7.69 17.15 -6.32
CA LEU A 150 -8.64 16.42 -5.49
C LEU A 150 -8.43 16.66 -3.99
N GLY A 151 -7.30 17.24 -3.57
CA GLY A 151 -6.94 17.41 -2.17
C GLY A 151 -6.66 16.09 -1.45
N VAL A 152 -6.17 15.07 -2.16
CA VAL A 152 -5.85 13.76 -1.60
C VAL A 152 -4.35 13.50 -1.53
N PRO A 153 -3.85 12.78 -0.51
CA PRO A 153 -2.43 12.50 -0.37
C PRO A 153 -1.94 11.43 -1.35
N VAL A 154 -0.64 11.52 -1.64
CA VAL A 154 0.12 10.48 -2.35
C VAL A 154 1.09 9.82 -1.39
N MET A 155 1.01 8.51 -1.22
CA MET A 155 1.99 7.72 -0.49
C MET A 155 3.04 7.20 -1.47
N LEU A 156 4.26 7.71 -1.35
CA LEU A 156 5.40 7.25 -2.13
C LEU A 156 6.23 6.25 -1.31
N MET A 157 6.48 5.11 -1.90
CA MET A 157 7.38 4.12 -1.32
C MET A 157 8.82 4.44 -1.75
N VAL A 158 9.53 5.14 -0.89
CA VAL A 158 10.97 5.43 -1.00
C VAL A 158 11.66 4.79 0.21
N GLY A 159 12.45 3.77 -0.01
CA GLY A 159 13.12 3.04 1.06
C GLY A 159 13.84 1.83 0.50
N SER A 160 14.65 1.14 1.28
CA SER A 160 15.50 0.05 0.80
C SER A 160 14.78 -0.90 -0.16
N ASN A 161 15.38 -1.19 -1.30
CA ASN A 161 14.87 -2.09 -2.34
C ASN A 161 13.57 -1.64 -3.05
N CYS A 162 13.36 -0.35 -3.23
CA CYS A 162 12.23 0.16 -4.01
C CYS A 162 12.54 0.33 -5.51
N GLY A 163 13.42 -0.49 -6.06
CA GLY A 163 13.78 -0.46 -7.48
C GLY A 163 14.89 -1.45 -7.83
N PRO A 164 15.39 -1.41 -9.08
CA PRO A 164 16.49 -2.27 -9.54
C PRO A 164 17.82 -1.99 -8.83
N ASP A 165 17.99 -0.80 -8.29
CA ASP A 165 19.13 -0.46 -7.44
C ASP A 165 18.74 0.55 -6.35
N ILE A 166 19.70 0.92 -5.47
CA ILE A 166 19.46 1.79 -4.32
C ILE A 166 19.11 3.24 -4.73
N GLU A 167 19.44 3.67 -5.95
CA GLU A 167 19.12 5.02 -6.43
C GLU A 167 17.63 5.30 -6.38
N TYR A 168 16.77 4.32 -6.72
CA TYR A 168 15.31 4.44 -6.68
C TYR A 168 14.74 4.64 -5.26
N SER A 169 15.58 4.47 -4.23
CA SER A 169 15.18 4.55 -2.82
C SER A 169 15.67 5.82 -2.13
N LYS A 170 16.34 6.72 -2.84
CA LYS A 170 16.88 7.93 -2.25
C LYS A 170 15.80 8.97 -1.95
N PRO A 171 15.72 9.49 -0.72
CA PRO A 171 14.71 10.47 -0.34
C PRO A 171 14.83 11.81 -1.07
N GLU A 172 16.00 12.13 -1.63
CA GLU A 172 16.24 13.35 -2.42
C GLU A 172 15.34 13.42 -3.66
N HIS A 173 14.96 12.27 -4.22
CA HIS A 173 14.01 12.18 -5.33
C HIS A 173 12.60 12.62 -4.87
N ALA A 174 12.17 12.21 -3.68
CA ALA A 174 10.88 12.62 -3.13
C ALA A 174 10.86 14.12 -2.76
N GLU A 175 11.98 14.69 -2.31
CA GLU A 175 12.08 16.12 -2.01
C GLU A 175 11.80 17.00 -3.24
N ARG A 176 12.18 16.55 -4.43
CA ARG A 176 11.94 17.30 -5.68
C ARG A 176 10.45 17.39 -6.04
N VAL A 177 9.68 16.40 -5.65
CA VAL A 177 8.21 16.36 -5.89
C VAL A 177 7.44 17.15 -4.83
N ALA A 178 7.97 17.23 -3.60
CA ALA A 178 7.31 17.90 -2.49
C ALA A 178 7.40 19.42 -2.52
N LYS A 179 8.17 20.01 -3.46
CA LYS A 179 8.34 21.47 -3.66
C LYS A 179 7.37 22.01 -4.69
#